data_fc1a8f55b8a70524eebcefe358889088
#
_entry.id   fc1a8f55b8a70524eebcefe358889088
#
_cell.length_a   1.000
_cell.length_b   1.000
_cell.length_c   1.000
_cell.angle_alpha   90.00
_cell.angle_beta   90.00
_cell.angle_gamma   90.00
#
_symmetry.space_group_name_H-M   'P 1'
#
loop_
_entity.id
_entity.type
_entity.pdbx_description
1 polymer ?
#
loop_
_entity_poly.entity_id
_entity_poly.type
_entity_poly.pdbx_seq_one_letter_code
_entity_poly.pdbx_strand_id
1 'polypeptide(L)'
;MSREEEIRAGLFEHTLNGHAPEVKALTEEALALGMSPMDILFKALIPSLEEVGRRFEKGDFFVPEMLIAARAMQGALVILRPLIAETGAQPVGRYVIGTVKGDIHDIGKNLCVIMLEGAGFEVFDLGVNTPPEKFVAAVEEHKPDVVGFSAFLTTTMPMFKANIEALTKAGLRDKVHIAVGGAPVTQEYAKHVGADSYAPDASMATRMAKQLVGDRSESSAGAQALEQAVMKIDETLRKG
;
A
#
# COMPACT_ATOMS: atom_id res chain seq x y z
N MET A 1 -30.10 8.06 9.03
CA MET A 1 -28.80 7.40 8.86
C MET A 1 -28.73 6.27 9.89
N SER A 2 -28.36 5.07 9.50
CA SER A 2 -28.15 3.99 10.48
C SER A 2 -26.88 4.25 11.30
N ARG A 3 -26.74 3.63 12.48
CA ARG A 3 -25.52 3.78 13.29
C ARG A 3 -24.26 3.36 12.55
N GLU A 4 -24.37 2.30 11.72
CA GLU A 4 -23.25 1.88 10.85
C GLU A 4 -22.86 2.93 9.81
N GLU A 5 -23.82 3.62 9.21
CA GLU A 5 -23.54 4.72 8.26
C GLU A 5 -22.86 5.90 8.94
N GLU A 6 -23.29 6.25 10.17
CA GLU A 6 -22.65 7.27 10.98
C GLU A 6 -21.21 6.91 11.33
N ILE A 7 -20.95 5.66 11.72
CA ILE A 7 -19.60 5.17 12.01
C ILE A 7 -18.72 5.20 10.76
N ARG A 8 -19.21 4.74 9.59
CA ARG A 8 -18.43 4.81 8.33
C ARG A 8 -18.09 6.26 7.96
N ALA A 9 -19.05 7.15 8.06
CA ALA A 9 -18.81 8.57 7.80
C ALA A 9 -17.79 9.18 8.78
N GLY A 10 -17.93 8.85 10.08
CA GLY A 10 -16.98 9.28 11.12
C GLY A 10 -15.57 8.73 10.91
N LEU A 11 -15.43 7.44 10.58
CA LEU A 11 -14.16 6.83 10.25
C LEU A 11 -13.49 7.51 9.05
N PHE A 12 -14.26 7.78 8.00
CA PHE A 12 -13.77 8.50 6.83
C PHE A 12 -13.27 9.90 7.20
N GLU A 13 -14.09 10.69 7.90
CA GLU A 13 -13.78 12.07 8.25
C GLU A 13 -12.61 12.18 9.22
N HIS A 14 -12.61 11.37 10.28
CA HIS A 14 -11.55 11.39 11.29
C HIS A 14 -10.22 10.86 10.73
N THR A 15 -10.24 9.88 9.84
CA THR A 15 -9.03 9.42 9.15
C THR A 15 -8.48 10.52 8.24
N LEU A 16 -9.33 11.13 7.43
CA LEU A 16 -8.96 12.23 6.53
C LEU A 16 -8.31 13.40 7.28
N ASN A 17 -8.82 13.72 8.48
CA ASN A 17 -8.32 14.81 9.31
C ASN A 17 -7.23 14.41 10.32
N GLY A 18 -6.81 13.14 10.33
CA GLY A 18 -5.72 12.65 11.17
C GLY A 18 -6.05 12.48 12.65
N HIS A 19 -7.33 12.35 13.00
CA HIS A 19 -7.82 12.18 14.37
C HIS A 19 -7.69 10.72 14.83
N ALA A 20 -6.47 10.29 15.13
CA ALA A 20 -6.15 8.88 15.43
C ALA A 20 -6.92 8.29 16.65
N PRO A 21 -7.13 9.01 17.77
CA PRO A 21 -7.93 8.48 18.88
C PRO A 21 -9.37 8.16 18.49
N GLU A 22 -10.01 9.05 17.71
CA GLU A 22 -11.39 8.90 17.24
C GLU A 22 -11.51 7.75 16.24
N VAL A 23 -10.56 7.63 15.32
CA VAL A 23 -10.51 6.50 14.36
C VAL A 23 -10.41 5.18 15.11
N LYS A 24 -9.56 5.09 16.14
CA LYS A 24 -9.42 3.89 16.95
C LYS A 24 -10.74 3.56 17.67
N ALA A 25 -11.34 4.52 18.35
CA ALA A 25 -12.59 4.34 19.10
C ALA A 25 -13.74 3.89 18.18
N LEU A 26 -13.90 4.54 17.01
CA LEU A 26 -14.92 4.18 16.04
C LEU A 26 -14.67 2.80 15.41
N THR A 27 -13.41 2.39 15.23
CA THR A 27 -13.07 1.05 14.74
C THR A 27 -13.49 -0.01 15.77
N GLU A 28 -13.20 0.20 17.05
CA GLU A 28 -13.60 -0.70 18.12
C GLU A 28 -15.13 -0.76 18.25
N GLU A 29 -15.81 0.37 18.16
CA GLU A 29 -17.29 0.43 18.17
C GLU A 29 -17.90 -0.31 16.96
N ALA A 30 -17.36 -0.10 15.76
CA ALA A 30 -17.81 -0.79 14.56
C ALA A 30 -17.74 -2.32 14.70
N LEU A 31 -16.63 -2.82 15.23
CA LEU A 31 -16.45 -4.25 15.50
C LEU A 31 -17.41 -4.77 16.56
N ALA A 32 -17.67 -4.00 17.63
CA ALA A 32 -18.63 -4.35 18.68
C ALA A 32 -20.08 -4.43 18.16
N LEU A 33 -20.42 -3.68 17.12
CA LEU A 33 -21.70 -3.74 16.42
C LEU A 33 -21.78 -4.87 15.37
N GLY A 34 -20.70 -5.66 15.21
CA GLY A 34 -20.65 -6.77 14.27
C GLY A 34 -20.33 -6.37 12.82
N MET A 35 -19.86 -5.15 12.59
CA MET A 35 -19.39 -4.76 11.26
C MET A 35 -18.17 -5.59 10.87
N SER A 36 -18.13 -6.06 9.61
CA SER A 36 -16.99 -6.83 9.11
C SER A 36 -15.69 -5.98 9.09
N PRO A 37 -14.54 -6.52 9.56
CA PRO A 37 -13.26 -5.84 9.44
C PRO A 37 -12.93 -5.40 8.01
N MET A 38 -13.33 -6.19 7.01
CA MET A 38 -13.18 -5.87 5.59
C MET A 38 -14.05 -4.67 5.18
N ASP A 39 -15.30 -4.61 5.64
CA ASP A 39 -16.19 -3.47 5.35
C ASP A 39 -15.67 -2.18 5.95
N ILE A 40 -15.16 -2.21 7.19
CA ILE A 40 -14.52 -1.07 7.84
C ILE A 40 -13.34 -0.58 7.00
N LEU A 41 -12.48 -1.51 6.59
CA LEU A 41 -11.28 -1.19 5.79
C LEU A 41 -11.67 -0.64 4.41
N PHE A 42 -12.46 -1.38 3.62
CA PHE A 42 -12.71 -1.06 2.21
C PHE A 42 -13.78 0.02 1.98
N LYS A 43 -14.75 0.18 2.90
CA LYS A 43 -15.85 1.14 2.72
C LYS A 43 -15.67 2.46 3.46
N ALA A 44 -14.69 2.55 4.39
CA ALA A 44 -14.44 3.77 5.14
C ALA A 44 -12.97 4.21 5.11
N LEU A 45 -12.04 3.36 5.54
CA LEU A 45 -10.65 3.75 5.75
C LEU A 45 -9.88 3.93 4.43
N ILE A 46 -9.94 2.98 3.50
CA ILE A 46 -9.28 3.09 2.18
C ILE A 46 -9.79 4.31 1.40
N PRO A 47 -11.12 4.53 1.26
CA PRO A 47 -11.63 5.72 0.59
C PRO A 47 -11.15 7.04 1.20
N SER A 48 -10.94 7.09 2.53
CA SER A 48 -10.40 8.30 3.17
C SER A 48 -8.97 8.61 2.74
N LEU A 49 -8.09 7.60 2.64
CA LEU A 49 -6.71 7.80 2.16
C LEU A 49 -6.64 8.07 0.66
N GLU A 50 -7.55 7.54 -0.13
CA GLU A 50 -7.69 7.92 -1.55
C GLU A 50 -8.03 9.41 -1.69
N GLU A 51 -8.93 9.92 -0.84
CA GLU A 51 -9.24 11.34 -0.78
C GLU A 51 -8.06 12.19 -0.31
N VAL A 52 -7.28 11.72 0.68
CA VAL A 52 -6.01 12.36 1.10
C VAL A 52 -5.06 12.48 -0.10
N GLY A 53 -4.85 11.38 -0.84
CA GLY A 53 -4.00 11.39 -2.04
C GLY A 53 -4.51 12.36 -3.11
N ARG A 54 -5.82 12.37 -3.37
CA ARG A 54 -6.46 13.28 -4.34
C ARG A 54 -6.29 14.75 -3.93
N ARG A 55 -6.41 15.09 -2.64
CA ARG A 55 -6.17 16.45 -2.13
C ARG A 55 -4.71 16.83 -2.22
N PHE A 56 -3.81 15.92 -1.96
CA PHE A 56 -2.37 16.15 -2.12
C PHE A 56 -2.02 16.48 -3.59
N GLU A 57 -2.51 15.70 -4.55
CA GLU A 57 -2.30 15.94 -5.98
C GLU A 57 -2.85 17.29 -6.46
N LYS A 58 -3.94 17.77 -5.84
CA LYS A 58 -4.51 19.10 -6.11
C LYS A 58 -3.81 20.25 -5.41
N GLY A 59 -2.88 19.96 -4.50
CA GLY A 59 -2.20 20.95 -3.67
C GLY A 59 -3.06 21.49 -2.50
N ASP A 60 -4.19 20.84 -2.18
CA ASP A 60 -5.03 21.17 -1.03
C ASP A 60 -4.44 20.62 0.27
N PHE A 61 -3.72 19.47 0.18
CA PHE A 61 -2.99 18.84 1.28
C PHE A 61 -1.50 18.80 0.97
N PHE A 62 -0.69 18.80 2.03
CA PHE A 62 0.76 18.70 1.99
C PHE A 62 1.21 17.45 2.78
N VAL A 63 2.52 17.21 2.84
CA VAL A 63 3.09 16.04 3.53
C VAL A 63 2.64 15.92 4.99
N PRO A 64 2.55 16.99 5.80
CA PRO A 64 2.05 16.88 7.17
C PRO A 64 0.64 16.29 7.28
N GLU A 65 -0.31 16.74 6.44
CA GLU A 65 -1.69 16.24 6.42
C GLU A 65 -1.73 14.75 6.03
N MET A 66 -0.92 14.36 5.04
CA MET A 66 -0.79 12.97 4.65
C MET A 66 -0.27 12.09 5.81
N LEU A 67 0.74 12.56 6.54
CA LEU A 67 1.34 11.81 7.65
C LEU A 67 0.38 11.62 8.82
N ILE A 68 -0.41 12.64 9.19
CA ILE A 68 -1.38 12.50 10.29
C ILE A 68 -2.56 11.60 9.90
N ALA A 69 -3.08 11.70 8.69
CA ALA A 69 -4.12 10.82 8.16
C ALA A 69 -3.65 9.35 8.13
N ALA A 70 -2.44 9.14 7.64
CA ALA A 70 -1.81 7.84 7.61
C ALA A 70 -1.59 7.22 9.00
N ARG A 71 -1.18 8.03 9.99
CA ARG A 71 -1.07 7.60 11.39
C ARG A 71 -2.42 7.19 11.97
N ALA A 72 -3.48 7.94 11.65
CA ALA A 72 -4.83 7.58 12.06
C ALA A 72 -5.26 6.24 11.47
N MET A 73 -5.02 6.01 10.19
CA MET A 73 -5.26 4.73 9.50
C MET A 73 -4.48 3.58 10.14
N GLN A 74 -3.18 3.76 10.43
CA GLN A 74 -2.37 2.73 11.10
C GLN A 74 -2.94 2.30 12.45
N GLY A 75 -3.51 3.23 13.22
CA GLY A 75 -4.17 2.92 14.47
C GLY A 75 -5.34 1.93 14.31
N ALA A 76 -6.14 2.09 13.26
CA ALA A 76 -7.20 1.15 12.90
C ALA A 76 -6.65 -0.19 12.40
N LEU A 77 -5.61 -0.15 11.52
CA LEU A 77 -5.02 -1.36 10.95
C LEU A 77 -4.41 -2.29 11.99
N VAL A 78 -3.84 -1.77 13.08
CA VAL A 78 -3.35 -2.59 14.20
C VAL A 78 -4.47 -3.47 14.78
N ILE A 79 -5.70 -2.98 14.82
CA ILE A 79 -6.87 -3.71 15.32
C ILE A 79 -7.42 -4.66 14.25
N LEU A 80 -7.51 -4.20 13.00
CA LEU A 80 -8.19 -4.92 11.91
C LEU A 80 -7.35 -6.05 11.32
N ARG A 81 -6.02 -5.90 11.19
CA ARG A 81 -5.14 -6.89 10.52
C ARG A 81 -5.24 -8.30 11.10
N PRO A 82 -5.18 -8.54 12.43
CA PRO A 82 -5.34 -9.90 12.95
C PRO A 82 -6.70 -10.49 12.60
N LEU A 83 -7.77 -9.71 12.68
CA LEU A 83 -9.12 -10.16 12.36
C LEU A 83 -9.29 -10.46 10.87
N ILE A 84 -8.71 -9.64 9.99
CA ILE A 84 -8.70 -9.88 8.54
C ILE A 84 -7.93 -11.15 8.21
N ALA A 85 -6.77 -11.38 8.85
CA ALA A 85 -5.97 -12.58 8.64
C ALA A 85 -6.74 -13.86 9.00
N GLU A 86 -7.56 -13.84 10.05
CA GLU A 86 -8.43 -14.96 10.45
C GLU A 86 -9.50 -15.28 9.40
N THR A 87 -9.94 -14.33 8.59
CA THR A 87 -10.91 -14.57 7.51
C THR A 87 -10.30 -15.25 6.29
N GLY A 88 -8.98 -15.36 6.19
CA GLY A 88 -8.27 -15.88 5.01
C GLY A 88 -8.32 -14.93 3.81
N ALA A 89 -8.73 -13.70 4.00
CA ALA A 89 -8.75 -12.68 2.96
C ALA A 89 -7.33 -12.41 2.43
N GLN A 90 -7.19 -12.37 1.11
CA GLN A 90 -5.91 -12.06 0.47
C GLN A 90 -5.73 -10.54 0.39
N PRO A 91 -4.48 -10.03 0.52
CA PRO A 91 -4.19 -8.64 0.25
C PRO A 91 -4.50 -8.28 -1.21
N VAL A 92 -4.73 -6.99 -1.48
CA VAL A 92 -4.91 -6.46 -2.84
C VAL A 92 -3.74 -6.83 -3.74
N GLY A 93 -2.53 -6.83 -3.17
CA GLY A 93 -1.28 -7.25 -3.80
C GLY A 93 -0.15 -7.19 -2.80
N ARG A 94 1.06 -7.63 -3.21
CA ARG A 94 2.28 -7.61 -2.41
C ARG A 94 3.28 -6.62 -2.97
N TYR A 95 3.84 -5.81 -2.11
CA TYR A 95 4.79 -4.76 -2.48
C TYR A 95 6.06 -4.86 -1.62
N VAL A 96 7.22 -5.06 -2.23
CA VAL A 96 8.53 -4.90 -1.57
C VAL A 96 9.05 -3.50 -1.85
N ILE A 97 9.49 -2.77 -0.84
CA ILE A 97 10.05 -1.42 -1.01
C ILE A 97 11.31 -1.24 -0.16
N GLY A 98 12.25 -0.46 -0.65
CA GLY A 98 13.46 -0.11 0.11
C GLY A 98 14.18 1.10 -0.46
N THR A 99 14.88 1.83 0.40
CA THR A 99 15.85 2.84 -0.02
C THR A 99 17.15 2.16 -0.39
N VAL A 100 17.66 2.45 -1.57
CA VAL A 100 18.82 1.75 -2.14
C VAL A 100 20.10 1.92 -1.33
N LYS A 101 21.09 1.05 -1.57
CA LYS A 101 22.39 1.07 -0.90
C LYS A 101 23.06 2.44 -1.00
N GLY A 102 23.61 2.92 0.12
CA GLY A 102 24.28 4.21 0.25
C GLY A 102 23.32 5.39 0.49
N ASP A 103 22.02 5.16 0.51
CA ASP A 103 21.01 6.18 0.78
C ASP A 103 20.26 5.87 2.09
N ILE A 104 20.07 6.89 2.93
CA ILE A 104 19.38 6.77 4.23
C ILE A 104 18.10 7.62 4.31
N HIS A 105 17.71 8.25 3.20
CA HIS A 105 16.52 9.07 3.14
C HIS A 105 15.27 8.18 3.02
N ASP A 106 14.37 8.27 3.97
CA ASP A 106 13.23 7.35 4.09
C ASP A 106 11.86 8.03 4.15
N ILE A 107 11.77 9.35 4.29
CA ILE A 107 10.49 10.06 4.45
C ILE A 107 9.53 9.73 3.29
N GLY A 108 9.98 9.89 2.04
CA GLY A 108 9.16 9.60 0.86
C GLY A 108 8.81 8.11 0.76
N LYS A 109 9.77 7.22 1.06
CA LYS A 109 9.55 5.77 1.09
C LYS A 109 8.52 5.38 2.16
N ASN A 110 8.65 5.91 3.37
CA ASN A 110 7.72 5.61 4.46
C ASN A 110 6.31 6.10 4.15
N LEU A 111 6.18 7.24 3.46
CA LEU A 111 4.90 7.72 2.98
C LEU A 111 4.27 6.76 1.94
N CYS A 112 5.08 6.22 1.02
CA CYS A 112 4.62 5.18 0.09
C CYS A 112 4.16 3.92 0.84
N VAL A 113 4.93 3.44 1.83
CA VAL A 113 4.55 2.29 2.66
C VAL A 113 3.17 2.49 3.28
N ILE A 114 2.97 3.62 3.94
CA ILE A 114 1.71 3.92 4.63
C ILE A 114 0.53 3.98 3.64
N MET A 115 0.71 4.63 2.49
CA MET A 115 -0.35 4.74 1.49
C MET A 115 -0.66 3.41 0.81
N LEU A 116 0.34 2.59 0.53
CA LEU A 116 0.16 1.24 -0.02
C LEU A 116 -0.55 0.32 0.98
N GLU A 117 -0.15 0.34 2.26
CA GLU A 117 -0.84 -0.39 3.33
C GLU A 117 -2.29 0.07 3.47
N GLY A 118 -2.52 1.39 3.43
CA GLY A 118 -3.85 1.99 3.42
C GLY A 118 -4.68 1.62 2.19
N ALA A 119 -4.04 1.28 1.09
CA ALA A 119 -4.69 0.79 -0.12
C ALA A 119 -4.93 -0.73 -0.13
N GLY A 120 -4.61 -1.44 0.96
CA GLY A 120 -4.84 -2.87 1.13
C GLY A 120 -3.70 -3.78 0.64
N PHE A 121 -2.52 -3.22 0.31
CA PHE A 121 -1.35 -4.01 -0.02
C PHE A 121 -0.69 -4.61 1.23
N GLU A 122 -0.13 -5.81 1.08
CA GLU A 122 0.85 -6.35 2.01
C GLU A 122 2.23 -5.77 1.62
N VAL A 123 2.80 -4.92 2.49
CA VAL A 123 4.04 -4.19 2.21
C VAL A 123 5.19 -4.73 3.03
N PHE A 124 6.29 -5.06 2.36
CA PHE A 124 7.56 -5.51 2.96
C PHE A 124 8.58 -4.39 2.82
N ASP A 125 8.73 -3.60 3.89
CA ASP A 125 9.70 -2.51 3.94
C ASP A 125 11.09 -3.02 4.32
N LEU A 126 12.04 -2.92 3.40
CA LEU A 126 13.43 -3.35 3.59
C LEU A 126 14.28 -2.30 4.35
N GLY A 127 13.70 -1.14 4.64
CA GLY A 127 14.39 -0.04 5.32
C GLY A 127 15.25 0.78 4.38
N VAL A 128 16.35 1.29 4.91
CA VAL A 128 17.30 2.15 4.20
C VAL A 128 18.63 1.43 3.95
N ASN A 129 19.47 2.00 3.08
CA ASN A 129 20.79 1.45 2.74
C ASN A 129 20.71 -0.03 2.34
N THR A 130 19.70 -0.38 1.56
CA THR A 130 19.37 -1.75 1.18
C THR A 130 20.21 -2.21 -0.01
N PRO A 131 21.07 -3.21 0.15
CA PRO A 131 21.90 -3.73 -0.93
C PRO A 131 21.09 -4.61 -1.89
N PRO A 132 21.54 -4.80 -3.16
CA PRO A 132 20.84 -5.58 -4.18
C PRO A 132 20.44 -6.99 -3.74
N GLU A 133 21.30 -7.66 -2.98
CA GLU A 133 21.09 -9.05 -2.52
C GLU A 133 19.87 -9.15 -1.60
N LYS A 134 19.60 -8.09 -0.82
CA LYS A 134 18.44 -8.04 0.07
C LYS A 134 17.14 -7.89 -0.71
N PHE A 135 17.13 -7.14 -1.81
CA PHE A 135 15.98 -7.10 -2.72
C PHE A 135 15.73 -8.44 -3.38
N VAL A 136 16.79 -9.12 -3.85
CA VAL A 136 16.67 -10.47 -4.44
C VAL A 136 16.04 -11.43 -3.43
N ALA A 137 16.59 -11.51 -2.21
CA ALA A 137 16.07 -12.38 -1.17
C ALA A 137 14.60 -12.09 -0.82
N ALA A 138 14.23 -10.82 -0.72
CA ALA A 138 12.86 -10.41 -0.44
C ALA A 138 11.88 -10.80 -1.57
N VAL A 139 12.31 -10.71 -2.83
CA VAL A 139 11.49 -11.15 -3.97
C VAL A 139 11.31 -12.67 -3.97
N GLU A 140 12.33 -13.44 -3.65
CA GLU A 140 12.24 -14.90 -3.55
C GLU A 140 11.30 -15.33 -2.42
N GLU A 141 11.41 -14.69 -1.27
CA GLU A 141 10.64 -15.02 -0.07
C GLU A 141 9.16 -14.61 -0.19
N HIS A 142 8.91 -13.35 -0.53
CA HIS A 142 7.57 -12.77 -0.47
C HIS A 142 6.80 -12.83 -1.79
N LYS A 143 7.48 -13.08 -2.92
CA LYS A 143 6.90 -13.15 -4.27
C LYS A 143 5.98 -11.94 -4.55
N PRO A 144 6.51 -10.72 -4.45
CA PRO A 144 5.71 -9.50 -4.60
C PRO A 144 5.26 -9.30 -6.05
N ASP A 145 4.18 -8.56 -6.24
CA ASP A 145 3.75 -8.06 -7.55
C ASP A 145 4.62 -6.90 -8.00
N VAL A 146 5.01 -6.05 -7.05
CA VAL A 146 5.79 -4.84 -7.31
C VAL A 146 7.00 -4.75 -6.38
N VAL A 147 8.13 -4.30 -6.95
CA VAL A 147 9.34 -3.94 -6.19
C VAL A 147 9.64 -2.47 -6.39
N GLY A 148 9.62 -1.70 -5.30
CA GLY A 148 9.90 -0.26 -5.29
C GLY A 148 11.33 0.06 -4.85
N PHE A 149 12.04 0.85 -5.65
CA PHE A 149 13.35 1.41 -5.27
C PHE A 149 13.22 2.91 -5.03
N SER A 150 13.70 3.37 -3.87
CA SER A 150 13.74 4.79 -3.50
C SER A 150 15.19 5.29 -3.43
N ALA A 151 15.45 6.47 -4.00
CA ALA A 151 16.71 7.19 -3.86
C ALA A 151 16.48 8.70 -3.79
N PHE A 152 17.16 9.37 -2.86
CA PHE A 152 17.07 10.82 -2.70
C PHE A 152 18.30 11.55 -3.27
N LEU A 153 19.44 10.88 -3.38
CA LEU A 153 20.67 11.45 -3.89
C LEU A 153 20.94 11.01 -5.33
N THR A 154 21.39 11.95 -6.17
CA THR A 154 21.79 11.63 -7.55
C THR A 154 22.94 10.63 -7.58
N THR A 155 23.79 10.61 -6.54
CA THR A 155 24.90 9.67 -6.39
C THR A 155 24.47 8.25 -6.07
N THR A 156 23.28 8.04 -5.53
CA THR A 156 22.72 6.72 -5.20
C THR A 156 21.77 6.17 -6.26
N MET A 157 21.23 7.01 -7.16
CA MET A 157 20.38 6.60 -8.29
C MET A 157 20.96 5.46 -9.15
N PRO A 158 22.28 5.36 -9.41
CA PRO A 158 22.84 4.24 -10.17
C PRO A 158 22.57 2.86 -9.55
N MET A 159 22.23 2.81 -8.24
CA MET A 159 21.85 1.57 -7.58
C MET A 159 20.53 0.98 -8.09
N PHE A 160 19.66 1.76 -8.74
CA PHE A 160 18.48 1.21 -9.42
C PHE A 160 18.89 0.19 -10.48
N LYS A 161 19.84 0.55 -11.33
CA LYS A 161 20.37 -0.35 -12.36
C LYS A 161 21.02 -1.58 -11.74
N ALA A 162 21.83 -1.41 -10.68
CA ALA A 162 22.47 -2.52 -9.98
C ALA A 162 21.45 -3.50 -9.38
N ASN A 163 20.35 -2.99 -8.80
CA ASN A 163 19.26 -3.82 -8.27
C ASN A 163 18.54 -4.58 -9.40
N ILE A 164 18.24 -3.92 -10.51
CA ILE A 164 17.61 -4.56 -11.69
C ILE A 164 18.51 -5.66 -12.25
N GLU A 165 19.81 -5.40 -12.39
CA GLU A 165 20.79 -6.41 -12.84
C GLU A 165 20.88 -7.59 -11.88
N ALA A 166 20.81 -7.37 -10.56
CA ALA A 166 20.80 -8.44 -9.57
C ALA A 166 19.54 -9.31 -9.69
N LEU A 167 18.36 -8.71 -9.84
CA LEU A 167 17.11 -9.43 -10.09
C LEU A 167 17.16 -10.21 -11.41
N THR A 168 17.76 -9.62 -12.46
CA THR A 168 17.94 -10.28 -13.76
C THR A 168 18.83 -11.51 -13.65
N LYS A 169 19.96 -11.40 -12.95
CA LYS A 169 20.89 -12.53 -12.70
C LYS A 169 20.23 -13.65 -11.89
N ALA A 170 19.31 -13.31 -10.99
CA ALA A 170 18.54 -14.27 -10.22
C ALA A 170 17.33 -14.87 -10.99
N GLY A 171 17.06 -14.44 -12.24
CA GLY A 171 15.91 -14.88 -13.03
C GLY A 171 14.55 -14.40 -12.46
N LEU A 172 14.56 -13.27 -11.77
CA LEU A 172 13.39 -12.70 -11.08
C LEU A 172 12.84 -11.44 -11.76
N ARG A 173 13.60 -10.79 -12.66
CA ARG A 173 13.24 -9.51 -13.30
C ARG A 173 11.85 -9.53 -13.92
N ASP A 174 11.51 -10.58 -14.65
CA ASP A 174 10.26 -10.70 -15.40
C ASP A 174 9.09 -11.21 -14.52
N LYS A 175 9.36 -11.51 -13.25
CA LYS A 175 8.34 -11.97 -12.30
C LYS A 175 7.73 -10.84 -11.48
N VAL A 176 8.34 -9.64 -11.53
CA VAL A 176 7.94 -8.50 -10.71
C VAL A 176 7.87 -7.24 -11.58
N HIS A 177 7.00 -6.31 -11.21
CA HIS A 177 7.01 -4.96 -11.76
C HIS A 177 7.96 -4.08 -10.95
N ILE A 178 8.86 -3.37 -11.62
CA ILE A 178 9.84 -2.50 -10.96
C ILE A 178 9.38 -1.06 -11.02
N ALA A 179 9.13 -0.46 -9.86
CA ALA A 179 8.81 0.94 -9.68
C ALA A 179 10.00 1.69 -9.08
N VAL A 180 10.26 2.90 -9.55
CA VAL A 180 11.30 3.77 -8.99
C VAL A 180 10.73 5.12 -8.62
N GLY A 181 11.27 5.73 -7.56
CA GLY A 181 10.87 7.05 -7.10
C GLY A 181 11.95 7.73 -6.24
N GLY A 182 11.68 8.99 -5.94
CA GLY A 182 12.54 9.85 -5.14
C GLY A 182 12.75 11.21 -5.80
N ALA A 183 13.11 12.23 -5.01
CA ALA A 183 13.13 13.62 -5.45
C ALA A 183 13.93 13.90 -6.73
N PRO A 184 15.13 13.32 -6.99
CA PRO A 184 15.89 13.55 -8.20
C PRO A 184 15.50 12.64 -9.37
N VAL A 185 14.58 11.69 -9.16
CA VAL A 185 14.21 10.68 -10.17
C VAL A 185 13.24 11.29 -11.17
N THR A 186 13.42 10.94 -12.45
CA THR A 186 12.53 11.36 -13.54
C THR A 186 12.04 10.14 -14.31
N GLN A 187 10.94 10.31 -15.04
CA GLN A 187 10.41 9.29 -15.94
C GLN A 187 11.44 8.83 -16.97
N GLU A 188 12.28 9.76 -17.43
CA GLU A 188 13.32 9.49 -18.43
C GLU A 188 14.43 8.63 -17.83
N TYR A 189 14.85 8.94 -16.61
CA TYR A 189 15.84 8.14 -15.90
C TYR A 189 15.31 6.73 -15.55
N ALA A 190 14.06 6.62 -15.15
CA ALA A 190 13.42 5.33 -14.90
C ALA A 190 13.48 4.41 -16.15
N LYS A 191 13.12 4.94 -17.31
CA LYS A 191 13.24 4.23 -18.59
C LYS A 191 14.69 3.85 -18.91
N HIS A 192 15.63 4.78 -18.67
CA HIS A 192 17.06 4.55 -18.94
C HIS A 192 17.63 3.37 -18.12
N VAL A 193 17.21 3.22 -16.85
CA VAL A 193 17.70 2.13 -16.00
C VAL A 193 16.93 0.81 -16.18
N GLY A 194 15.86 0.80 -16.97
CA GLY A 194 15.04 -0.38 -17.24
C GLY A 194 13.98 -0.65 -16.18
N ALA A 195 13.55 0.37 -15.43
CA ALA A 195 12.38 0.29 -14.56
C ALA A 195 11.09 0.32 -15.39
N ASP A 196 10.04 -0.33 -14.91
CA ASP A 196 8.75 -0.42 -15.58
C ASP A 196 7.89 0.82 -15.33
N SER A 197 8.08 1.47 -14.16
CA SER A 197 7.33 2.67 -13.81
C SER A 197 8.13 3.65 -12.95
N TYR A 198 7.68 4.91 -12.98
CA TYR A 198 8.15 6.00 -12.15
C TYR A 198 6.97 6.64 -11.44
N ALA A 199 7.09 6.82 -10.13
CA ALA A 199 6.13 7.56 -9.34
C ALA A 199 6.79 8.81 -8.73
N PRO A 200 6.28 10.01 -9.02
CA PRO A 200 6.81 11.26 -8.47
C PRO A 200 6.49 11.43 -6.97
N ASP A 201 5.45 10.77 -6.50
CA ASP A 201 4.99 10.83 -5.12
C ASP A 201 4.29 9.53 -4.68
N ALA A 202 3.93 9.46 -3.40
CA ALA A 202 3.33 8.28 -2.79
C ALA A 202 1.90 7.99 -3.28
N SER A 203 1.13 9.03 -3.63
CA SER A 203 -0.22 8.88 -4.18
C SER A 203 -0.17 8.20 -5.54
N MET A 204 0.71 8.70 -6.42
CA MET A 204 0.90 8.10 -7.75
C MET A 204 1.46 6.68 -7.65
N ALA A 205 2.42 6.42 -6.74
CA ALA A 205 2.95 5.07 -6.51
C ALA A 205 1.84 4.07 -6.15
N THR A 206 0.96 4.47 -5.24
CA THR A 206 -0.18 3.66 -4.80
C THR A 206 -1.19 3.42 -5.93
N ARG A 207 -1.52 4.46 -6.70
CA ARG A 207 -2.44 4.35 -7.83
C ARG A 207 -1.91 3.40 -8.91
N MET A 208 -0.63 3.55 -9.26
CA MET A 208 0.02 2.67 -10.23
C MET A 208 0.06 1.21 -9.77
N ALA A 209 0.36 0.97 -8.50
CA ALA A 209 0.34 -0.36 -7.91
C ALA A 209 -1.06 -0.98 -8.00
N LYS A 210 -2.12 -0.22 -7.68
CA LYS A 210 -3.53 -0.69 -7.81
C LYS A 210 -3.88 -1.06 -9.24
N GLN A 211 -3.51 -0.24 -10.22
CA GLN A 211 -3.77 -0.52 -11.63
C GLN A 211 -3.11 -1.83 -12.08
N LEU A 212 -1.83 -2.02 -11.72
CA LEU A 212 -1.08 -3.23 -12.08
C LEU A 212 -1.71 -4.52 -11.52
N VAL A 213 -2.24 -4.47 -10.32
CA VAL A 213 -2.89 -5.62 -9.68
C VAL A 213 -4.33 -5.78 -10.17
N GLY A 214 -5.07 -4.67 -10.40
CA GLY A 214 -6.42 -4.65 -10.93
C GLY A 214 -6.51 -5.27 -12.32
N ASP A 215 -5.61 -4.93 -13.22
CA ASP A 215 -5.52 -5.49 -14.57
C ASP A 215 -5.28 -7.02 -14.55
N ARG A 216 -4.60 -7.53 -13.52
CA ARG A 216 -4.45 -8.99 -13.31
C ARG A 216 -5.71 -9.64 -12.73
N SER A 217 -6.47 -8.95 -11.87
CA SER A 217 -7.68 -9.50 -11.25
C SER A 217 -8.85 -9.59 -12.25
N GLU A 218 -8.91 -8.70 -13.21
CA GLU A 218 -9.88 -8.77 -14.32
C GLU A 218 -9.52 -9.90 -15.33
N SER A 219 -8.24 -10.25 -15.42
CA SER A 219 -7.76 -11.30 -16.34
C SER A 219 -7.76 -12.71 -15.74
N SER A 220 -7.93 -12.89 -14.44
CA SER A 220 -7.95 -14.23 -13.81
C SER A 220 -8.73 -14.24 -12.50
N ALA A 221 -9.75 -15.10 -12.41
CA ALA A 221 -10.32 -15.75 -11.19
C ALA A 221 -10.30 -15.00 -9.82
N GLY A 222 -9.56 -13.89 -9.67
CA GLY A 222 -9.43 -13.11 -8.43
C GLY A 222 -10.73 -12.41 -8.03
N ALA A 223 -11.46 -11.82 -8.99
CA ALA A 223 -12.76 -11.23 -8.73
C ALA A 223 -13.77 -12.30 -8.31
N GLN A 224 -13.73 -13.48 -8.92
CA GLN A 224 -14.59 -14.62 -8.54
C GLN A 224 -14.23 -15.20 -7.17
N ALA A 225 -12.94 -15.20 -6.80
CA ALA A 225 -12.51 -15.64 -5.47
C ALA A 225 -12.91 -14.65 -4.38
N LEU A 226 -12.86 -13.35 -4.65
CA LEU A 226 -13.30 -12.30 -3.73
C LEU A 226 -14.83 -12.33 -3.55
N GLU A 227 -15.58 -12.46 -4.64
CA GLU A 227 -17.05 -12.63 -4.60
C GLU A 227 -17.46 -13.91 -3.87
N GLN A 228 -16.79 -15.03 -4.11
CA GLN A 228 -17.03 -16.31 -3.40
C GLN A 228 -16.63 -16.24 -1.92
N ALA A 229 -15.57 -15.51 -1.57
CA ALA A 229 -15.20 -15.30 -0.17
C ALA A 229 -16.25 -14.45 0.55
N VAL A 230 -16.73 -13.38 -0.07
CA VAL A 230 -17.81 -12.53 0.47
C VAL A 230 -19.11 -13.33 0.62
N MET A 231 -19.51 -14.14 -0.38
CA MET A 231 -20.69 -15.02 -0.29
C MET A 231 -20.55 -16.07 0.82
N LYS A 232 -19.39 -16.70 0.99
CA LYS A 232 -19.15 -17.66 2.09
C LYS A 232 -19.27 -17.04 3.48
N ILE A 233 -18.78 -15.82 3.65
CA ILE A 233 -18.86 -15.09 4.91
C ILE A 233 -20.33 -14.75 5.23
N ASP A 234 -21.10 -14.28 4.25
CA ASP A 234 -22.53 -13.96 4.39
C ASP A 234 -23.37 -15.22 4.73
N GLU A 235 -23.01 -16.38 4.16
CA GLU A 235 -23.65 -17.67 4.47
C GLU A 235 -23.32 -18.20 5.87
N THR A 236 -22.11 -17.95 6.35
CA THR A 236 -21.67 -18.35 7.69
C THR A 236 -22.34 -17.52 8.77
N LEU A 237 -22.48 -16.21 8.53
CA LEU A 237 -23.16 -15.28 9.45
C LEU A 237 -24.67 -15.46 9.51
N ARG A 238 -25.32 -16.03 8.47
CA ARG A 238 -26.76 -16.36 8.49
C ARG A 238 -27.09 -17.68 9.15
N LYS A 239 -26.09 -18.54 9.41
CA LYS A 239 -26.29 -19.89 10.02
C LYS A 239 -25.86 -19.97 11.48
N GLY A 240 -25.31 -18.89 12.06
CA GLY A 240 -24.98 -18.75 13.49
C GLY A 240 -25.91 -17.79 14.19
#